data_f055a8f39a3831df43767a24c86863c2
#
_entry.id   f055a8f39a3831df43767a24c86863c2
#
_cell.length_a   1.000
_cell.length_b   1.000
_cell.length_c   1.000
_cell.angle_alpha   90.00
_cell.angle_beta   90.00
_cell.angle_gamma   90.00
#
_symmetry.space_group_name_H-M   'P 1'
#
loop_
_entity.id
_entity.type
_entity.pdbx_description
1 polymer ?
#
loop_
_entity_poly.entity_id
_entity_poly.type
_entity_poly.pdbx_seq_one_letter_code
_entity_poly.pdbx_strand_id
1 'polypeptide(L)'
;MYKFLLSTIFLSILVLSSCSNEQPNALTESDVEAFLQRVELEDKTLGPIVSSAYWIGANFITYDSQKVVADYGKRYQLLALERARMASSFDSVEVSEENRRKLNLIKSSFVMPSPLNEELAGEISAISASLDAMYGTGKHCFANNDCYDLEAFESIIDNSRDPAELLKAWEGWRNIGKPMKDMYLRMVEIGNQGANDLGYDGLTDLWFSQYDMPADDFLDETDRVWDELKPLYDALHCHVREELSNHYGEEVVSKTGNLPAHVLGNMWGQSWSNIYDLVYKHENNKTDSEINLTKILAEKDIDEIEMVE
;
A
#
# COMPACT_ATOMS: atom_id res chain seq x y z
N MET A 1 -50.83 -87.53 15.62
CA MET A 1 -49.54 -87.76 16.30
C MET A 1 -48.45 -87.71 15.24
N TYR A 2 -47.89 -86.58 14.89
CA TYR A 2 -46.59 -86.48 14.22
C TYR A 2 -46.07 -85.08 14.43
N LYS A 3 -45.02 -84.95 15.17
CA LYS A 3 -44.26 -83.70 15.36
C LYS A 3 -43.39 -83.49 14.14
N PHE A 4 -43.57 -82.42 13.42
CA PHE A 4 -42.60 -81.92 12.44
C PHE A 4 -41.76 -80.84 13.05
N LEU A 5 -40.47 -81.14 13.22
CA LEU A 5 -39.43 -80.13 13.52
C LEU A 5 -39.13 -79.38 12.22
N LEU A 6 -39.41 -78.13 12.18
CA LEU A 6 -38.84 -77.20 11.17
C LEU A 6 -37.55 -76.57 11.74
N SER A 7 -36.43 -77.00 11.19
CA SER A 7 -35.13 -76.43 11.41
C SER A 7 -35.01 -75.13 10.55
N THR A 8 -35.09 -74.03 11.16
CA THR A 8 -34.81 -72.73 10.50
C THR A 8 -33.31 -72.44 10.52
N ILE A 9 -32.66 -72.55 9.36
CA ILE A 9 -31.30 -72.15 9.09
C ILE A 9 -31.29 -70.60 9.00
N PHE A 10 -30.75 -69.94 10.03
CA PHE A 10 -30.48 -68.51 10.02
C PHE A 10 -29.18 -68.27 9.24
N LEU A 11 -29.30 -67.89 7.98
CA LEU A 11 -28.17 -67.45 7.14
C LEU A 11 -27.83 -66.04 7.55
N SER A 12 -26.85 -65.89 8.43
CA SER A 12 -26.29 -64.56 8.82
C SER A 12 -25.44 -64.02 7.67
N ILE A 13 -26.02 -63.12 6.90
CA ILE A 13 -25.27 -62.33 5.94
C ILE A 13 -24.47 -61.24 6.74
N LEU A 14 -23.19 -61.53 6.96
CA LEU A 14 -22.23 -60.50 7.41
C LEU A 14 -22.04 -59.53 6.26
N VAL A 15 -22.74 -58.42 6.31
CA VAL A 15 -22.40 -57.24 5.51
C VAL A 15 -21.13 -56.63 6.13
N LEU A 16 -19.99 -56.97 5.58
CA LEU A 16 -18.75 -56.27 5.82
C LEU A 16 -18.90 -54.87 5.23
N SER A 17 -19.37 -53.92 6.03
CA SER A 17 -19.22 -52.51 5.73
C SER A 17 -17.72 -52.19 5.75
N SER A 18 -17.10 -52.29 4.59
CA SER A 18 -15.77 -51.76 4.35
C SER A 18 -15.91 -50.24 4.43
N CYS A 19 -15.73 -49.67 5.62
CA CYS A 19 -15.34 -48.29 5.74
C CYS A 19 -13.94 -48.21 5.11
N SER A 20 -13.87 -47.87 3.84
CA SER A 20 -12.65 -47.37 3.27
C SER A 20 -12.29 -46.10 4.06
N ASN A 21 -11.34 -46.20 4.99
CA ASN A 21 -10.58 -45.06 5.44
C ASN A 21 -9.85 -44.54 4.19
N GLU A 22 -10.49 -43.72 3.39
CA GLU A 22 -9.78 -42.84 2.49
C GLU A 22 -8.97 -41.93 3.40
N GLN A 23 -7.72 -42.27 3.62
CA GLN A 23 -6.75 -41.31 4.09
C GLN A 23 -6.81 -40.18 3.06
N PRO A 24 -6.92 -38.89 3.50
CA PRO A 24 -6.86 -37.81 2.55
C PRO A 24 -5.58 -38.00 1.74
N ASN A 25 -5.72 -38.11 0.42
CA ASN A 25 -4.57 -38.21 -0.48
C ASN A 25 -3.60 -37.09 -0.15
N ALA A 26 -2.34 -37.44 0.06
CA ALA A 26 -1.31 -36.43 0.27
C ALA A 26 -1.33 -35.46 -0.92
N LEU A 27 -1.28 -34.15 -0.62
CA LEU A 27 -1.23 -33.12 -1.65
C LEU A 27 0.01 -33.33 -2.54
N THR A 28 -0.15 -33.10 -3.83
CA THR A 28 0.86 -33.37 -4.87
C THR A 28 1.24 -32.10 -5.63
N GLU A 29 2.31 -32.15 -6.41
CA GLU A 29 2.69 -31.05 -7.32
C GLU A 29 1.56 -30.72 -8.31
N SER A 30 0.83 -31.70 -8.80
CA SER A 30 -0.34 -31.47 -9.68
C SER A 30 -1.45 -30.65 -9.00
N ASP A 31 -1.66 -30.83 -7.69
CA ASP A 31 -2.60 -30.02 -6.92
C ASP A 31 -2.14 -28.57 -6.79
N VAL A 32 -0.82 -28.38 -6.65
CA VAL A 32 -0.19 -27.02 -6.66
C VAL A 32 -0.38 -26.34 -8.01
N GLU A 33 -0.09 -27.04 -9.10
CA GLU A 33 -0.27 -26.49 -10.44
C GLU A 33 -1.74 -26.10 -10.72
N ALA A 34 -2.68 -26.97 -10.35
CA ALA A 34 -4.11 -26.68 -10.48
C ALA A 34 -4.54 -25.47 -9.64
N PHE A 35 -3.99 -25.33 -8.43
CA PHE A 35 -4.23 -24.19 -7.58
C PHE A 35 -3.68 -22.89 -8.19
N LEU A 36 -2.43 -22.89 -8.67
CA LEU A 36 -1.81 -21.72 -9.28
C LEU A 36 -2.54 -21.28 -10.56
N GLN A 37 -2.97 -22.23 -11.41
CA GLN A 37 -3.79 -21.95 -12.59
C GLN A 37 -5.14 -21.33 -12.22
N ARG A 38 -5.78 -21.80 -11.16
CA ARG A 38 -7.03 -21.22 -10.66
C ARG A 38 -6.82 -19.79 -10.20
N VAL A 39 -5.78 -19.51 -9.40
CA VAL A 39 -5.45 -18.17 -8.93
C VAL A 39 -5.23 -17.22 -10.11
N GLU A 40 -4.47 -17.66 -11.12
CA GLU A 40 -4.21 -16.86 -12.32
C GLU A 40 -5.49 -16.54 -13.11
N LEU A 41 -6.40 -17.50 -13.23
CA LEU A 41 -7.70 -17.30 -13.90
C LEU A 41 -8.61 -16.35 -13.12
N GLU A 42 -8.66 -16.51 -11.80
CA GLU A 42 -9.42 -15.62 -10.91
C GLU A 42 -8.88 -14.19 -10.98
N ASP A 43 -7.55 -13.99 -11.01
CA ASP A 43 -6.95 -12.67 -11.13
C ASP A 43 -7.23 -12.03 -12.49
N LYS A 44 -7.15 -12.78 -13.57
CA LYS A 44 -7.53 -12.29 -14.91
C LYS A 44 -8.99 -11.85 -14.99
N THR A 45 -9.86 -12.45 -14.19
CA THR A 45 -11.30 -12.18 -14.21
C THR A 45 -11.70 -11.07 -13.24
N LEU A 46 -11.21 -11.13 -12.00
CA LEU A 46 -11.61 -10.22 -10.93
C LEU A 46 -10.71 -8.98 -10.86
N GLY A 47 -9.43 -9.11 -11.17
CA GLY A 47 -8.44 -8.04 -11.08
C GLY A 47 -8.86 -6.76 -11.80
N PRO A 48 -9.26 -6.80 -13.08
CA PRO A 48 -9.72 -5.61 -13.80
C PRO A 48 -10.93 -4.92 -13.16
N ILE A 49 -11.84 -5.70 -12.57
CA ILE A 49 -13.04 -5.16 -11.90
C ILE A 49 -12.63 -4.43 -10.61
N VAL A 50 -11.76 -5.06 -9.80
CA VAL A 50 -11.24 -4.48 -8.56
C VAL A 50 -10.46 -3.21 -8.87
N SER A 51 -9.55 -3.25 -9.85
CA SER A 51 -8.78 -2.08 -10.28
C SER A 51 -9.69 -0.94 -10.73
N SER A 52 -10.74 -1.24 -11.49
CA SER A 52 -11.72 -0.25 -11.94
C SER A 52 -12.50 0.36 -10.75
N ALA A 53 -12.85 -0.45 -9.75
CA ALA A 53 -13.52 0.05 -8.54
C ALA A 53 -12.63 1.05 -7.78
N TYR A 54 -11.35 0.71 -7.58
CA TYR A 54 -10.37 1.60 -6.95
C TYR A 54 -10.14 2.87 -7.78
N TRP A 55 -10.02 2.74 -9.10
CA TRP A 55 -9.86 3.90 -9.98
C TRP A 55 -11.06 4.86 -9.89
N ILE A 56 -12.29 4.34 -9.92
CA ILE A 56 -13.50 5.14 -9.74
C ILE A 56 -13.49 5.82 -8.38
N GLY A 57 -13.14 5.09 -7.31
CA GLY A 57 -13.10 5.63 -5.96
C GLY A 57 -12.05 6.72 -5.76
N ALA A 58 -10.93 6.66 -6.47
CA ALA A 58 -9.86 7.66 -6.41
C ALA A 58 -10.19 8.93 -7.22
N ASN A 59 -10.88 8.79 -8.36
CA ASN A 59 -11.16 9.91 -9.27
C ASN A 59 -12.53 10.57 -9.02
N PHE A 60 -13.52 9.82 -8.52
CA PHE A 60 -14.87 10.29 -8.23
C PHE A 60 -15.20 10.00 -6.77
N ILE A 61 -14.66 10.81 -5.86
CA ILE A 61 -14.77 10.59 -4.41
C ILE A 61 -16.18 10.98 -3.96
N THR A 62 -17.10 10.00 -3.99
CA THR A 62 -18.50 10.11 -3.58
C THR A 62 -18.84 9.02 -2.56
N TYR A 63 -19.96 9.17 -1.85
CA TYR A 63 -20.45 8.12 -0.96
C TYR A 63 -20.65 6.78 -1.68
N ASP A 64 -21.19 6.80 -2.90
CA ASP A 64 -21.46 5.56 -3.65
C ASP A 64 -20.19 4.90 -4.15
N SER A 65 -19.22 5.66 -4.64
CA SER A 65 -17.91 5.12 -5.07
C SER A 65 -17.13 4.51 -3.91
N GLN A 66 -17.15 5.15 -2.73
CA GLN A 66 -16.51 4.60 -1.53
C GLN A 66 -17.17 3.30 -1.07
N LYS A 67 -18.51 3.16 -1.19
CA LYS A 67 -19.19 1.88 -0.94
C LYS A 67 -18.75 0.78 -1.91
N VAL A 68 -18.61 1.10 -3.19
CA VAL A 68 -18.13 0.14 -4.20
C VAL A 68 -16.70 -0.31 -3.88
N VAL A 69 -15.81 0.63 -3.56
CA VAL A 69 -14.42 0.32 -3.16
C VAL A 69 -14.40 -0.59 -1.93
N ALA A 70 -15.16 -0.26 -0.89
CA ALA A 70 -15.20 -1.06 0.34
C ALA A 70 -15.75 -2.48 0.11
N ASP A 71 -16.78 -2.66 -0.73
CA ASP A 71 -17.35 -3.98 -1.04
C ASP A 71 -16.37 -4.84 -1.85
N TYR A 72 -15.76 -4.29 -2.91
CA TYR A 72 -14.77 -5.01 -3.70
C TYR A 72 -13.49 -5.27 -2.92
N GLY A 73 -13.05 -4.32 -2.08
CA GLY A 73 -11.91 -4.48 -1.18
C GLY A 73 -12.13 -5.65 -0.20
N LYS A 74 -13.30 -5.70 0.46
CA LYS A 74 -13.67 -6.81 1.33
C LYS A 74 -13.63 -8.17 0.60
N ARG A 75 -14.25 -8.24 -0.58
CA ARG A 75 -14.30 -9.50 -1.37
C ARG A 75 -12.91 -9.97 -1.77
N TYR A 76 -12.09 -9.04 -2.25
CA TYR A 76 -10.72 -9.36 -2.64
C TYR A 76 -9.87 -9.79 -1.44
N GLN A 77 -10.02 -9.10 -0.30
CA GLN A 77 -9.34 -9.43 0.94
C GLN A 77 -9.64 -10.87 1.40
N LEU A 78 -10.92 -11.27 1.43
CA LEU A 78 -11.32 -12.61 1.83
C LEU A 78 -10.80 -13.68 0.85
N LEU A 79 -10.85 -13.42 -0.45
CA LEU A 79 -10.31 -14.31 -1.47
C LEU A 79 -8.79 -14.46 -1.32
N ALA A 80 -8.06 -13.37 -1.11
CA ALA A 80 -6.61 -13.40 -0.91
C ALA A 80 -6.21 -14.20 0.34
N LEU A 81 -6.95 -14.04 1.45
CA LEU A 81 -6.74 -14.82 2.68
C LEU A 81 -7.00 -16.31 2.49
N GLU A 82 -8.06 -16.69 1.76
CA GLU A 82 -8.34 -18.08 1.41
C GLU A 82 -7.19 -18.68 0.59
N ARG A 83 -6.70 -17.93 -0.42
CA ARG A 83 -5.56 -18.31 -1.26
C ARG A 83 -4.28 -18.49 -0.45
N ALA A 84 -3.97 -17.58 0.47
CA ALA A 84 -2.79 -17.67 1.32
C ALA A 84 -2.82 -18.91 2.21
N ARG A 85 -3.97 -19.24 2.81
CA ARG A 85 -4.17 -20.47 3.59
C ARG A 85 -4.01 -21.73 2.74
N MET A 86 -4.56 -21.72 1.52
CA MET A 86 -4.40 -22.84 0.60
C MET A 86 -2.92 -22.97 0.20
N ALA A 87 -2.23 -21.87 -0.11
CA ALA A 87 -0.80 -21.87 -0.42
C ALA A 87 0.04 -22.45 0.73
N SER A 88 -0.30 -22.11 1.99
CA SER A 88 0.38 -22.65 3.19
C SER A 88 0.16 -24.18 3.33
N SER A 89 -0.97 -24.72 2.89
CA SER A 89 -1.21 -26.18 2.93
C SER A 89 -0.25 -26.96 2.01
N PHE A 90 0.40 -26.29 1.05
CA PHE A 90 1.37 -26.88 0.14
C PHE A 90 2.83 -26.75 0.61
N ASP A 91 3.11 -26.26 1.82
CA ASP A 91 4.48 -26.01 2.29
C ASP A 91 5.34 -27.27 2.32
N SER A 92 4.76 -28.43 2.61
CA SER A 92 5.46 -29.73 2.63
C SER A 92 5.51 -30.44 1.27
N VAL A 93 4.87 -29.91 0.23
CA VAL A 93 4.85 -30.52 -1.10
C VAL A 93 6.14 -30.18 -1.85
N GLU A 94 6.83 -31.18 -2.40
CA GLU A 94 7.96 -30.95 -3.30
C GLU A 94 7.45 -30.39 -4.63
N VAL A 95 7.96 -29.21 -5.01
CA VAL A 95 7.60 -28.50 -6.23
C VAL A 95 8.82 -27.79 -6.83
N SER A 96 8.74 -27.36 -8.06
CA SER A 96 9.76 -26.53 -8.69
C SER A 96 10.02 -25.24 -7.90
N GLU A 97 11.23 -24.67 -8.01
CA GLU A 97 11.57 -23.37 -7.38
C GLU A 97 10.59 -22.26 -7.82
N GLU A 98 10.19 -22.26 -9.09
CA GLU A 98 9.22 -21.29 -9.62
C GLU A 98 7.87 -21.41 -8.90
N ASN A 99 7.33 -22.62 -8.77
CA ASN A 99 6.05 -22.85 -8.08
C ASN A 99 6.16 -22.53 -6.59
N ARG A 100 7.27 -22.87 -5.94
CA ARG A 100 7.54 -22.48 -4.54
C ARG A 100 7.54 -20.98 -4.36
N ARG A 101 8.21 -20.24 -5.27
CA ARG A 101 8.21 -18.77 -5.24
C ARG A 101 6.79 -18.20 -5.43
N LYS A 102 6.00 -18.72 -6.38
CA LYS A 102 4.60 -18.29 -6.57
C LYS A 102 3.76 -18.51 -5.31
N LEU A 103 3.88 -19.67 -4.65
CA LEU A 103 3.19 -19.95 -3.38
C LEU A 103 3.60 -18.96 -2.28
N ASN A 104 4.89 -18.66 -2.15
CA ASN A 104 5.39 -17.72 -1.15
C ASN A 104 4.87 -16.29 -1.42
N LEU A 105 4.86 -15.84 -2.68
CA LEU A 105 4.30 -14.54 -3.05
C LEU A 105 2.80 -14.45 -2.73
N ILE A 106 2.03 -15.51 -2.96
CA ILE A 106 0.60 -15.55 -2.57
C ILE A 106 0.44 -15.41 -1.05
N LYS A 107 1.30 -16.06 -0.27
CA LYS A 107 1.24 -16.00 1.20
C LYS A 107 1.60 -14.62 1.76
N SER A 108 2.53 -13.91 1.12
CA SER A 108 3.08 -12.64 1.60
C SER A 108 2.51 -11.40 0.91
N SER A 109 1.60 -11.53 -0.05
CA SER A 109 1.11 -10.43 -0.91
C SER A 109 0.20 -9.41 -0.21
N PHE A 110 0.14 -9.42 1.11
CA PHE A 110 -0.72 -8.53 1.88
C PHE A 110 0.01 -7.28 2.33
N VAL A 111 -0.60 -6.13 2.10
CA VAL A 111 -0.17 -4.87 2.73
C VAL A 111 -0.86 -4.70 4.08
N MET A 112 -2.17 -4.99 4.14
CA MET A 112 -2.99 -4.80 5.33
C MET A 112 -4.02 -5.95 5.43
N PRO A 113 -3.60 -7.16 5.85
CA PRO A 113 -4.50 -8.32 5.94
C PRO A 113 -5.53 -8.10 7.06
N SER A 114 -6.71 -8.70 6.89
CA SER A 114 -7.63 -8.92 8.01
C SER A 114 -7.55 -10.38 8.47
N PRO A 115 -8.01 -10.72 9.67
CA PRO A 115 -8.37 -12.09 10.00
C PRO A 115 -9.41 -12.65 9.01
N LEU A 116 -9.51 -13.98 8.88
CA LEU A 116 -10.55 -14.60 8.05
C LEU A 116 -11.91 -14.49 8.77
N ASN A 117 -12.40 -13.27 8.83
CA ASN A 117 -13.64 -12.88 9.48
C ASN A 117 -14.31 -11.81 8.61
N GLU A 118 -15.55 -12.06 8.18
CA GLU A 118 -16.27 -11.14 7.28
C GLU A 118 -16.51 -9.75 7.87
N GLU A 119 -16.71 -9.65 9.18
CA GLU A 119 -16.94 -8.38 9.85
C GLU A 119 -15.67 -7.54 9.84
N LEU A 120 -14.53 -8.12 10.27
CA LEU A 120 -13.23 -7.42 10.28
C LEU A 120 -12.73 -7.11 8.87
N ALA A 121 -12.94 -8.00 7.90
CA ALA A 121 -12.60 -7.71 6.50
C ALA A 121 -13.45 -6.58 5.93
N GLY A 122 -14.71 -6.48 6.31
CA GLY A 122 -15.58 -5.36 5.97
C GLY A 122 -15.16 -4.07 6.67
N GLU A 123 -14.82 -4.14 7.95
CA GLU A 123 -14.37 -2.99 8.75
C GLU A 123 -13.07 -2.39 8.18
N ILE A 124 -12.03 -3.20 7.94
CA ILE A 124 -10.75 -2.70 7.40
C ILE A 124 -10.90 -2.09 6.00
N SER A 125 -11.72 -2.70 5.14
CA SER A 125 -12.00 -2.17 3.80
C SER A 125 -12.77 -0.85 3.86
N ALA A 126 -13.72 -0.70 4.78
CA ALA A 126 -14.46 0.54 4.98
C ALA A 126 -13.57 1.64 5.57
N ILE A 127 -12.69 1.31 6.51
CA ILE A 127 -11.73 2.25 7.09
C ILE A 127 -10.76 2.74 6.00
N SER A 128 -10.18 1.84 5.20
CA SER A 128 -9.28 2.21 4.10
C SER A 128 -9.96 3.18 3.14
N ALA A 129 -11.15 2.82 2.63
CA ALA A 129 -11.92 3.69 1.74
C ALA A 129 -12.25 5.06 2.38
N SER A 130 -12.53 5.08 3.68
CA SER A 130 -12.82 6.32 4.40
C SER A 130 -11.59 7.20 4.57
N LEU A 131 -10.43 6.61 4.88
CA LEU A 131 -9.16 7.33 4.99
C LEU A 131 -8.75 7.94 3.65
N ASP A 132 -8.86 7.18 2.56
CA ASP A 132 -8.60 7.65 1.19
C ASP A 132 -9.53 8.83 0.82
N ALA A 133 -10.82 8.70 1.14
CA ALA A 133 -11.78 9.76 0.88
C ALA A 133 -11.52 11.03 1.72
N MET A 134 -11.20 10.87 3.01
CA MET A 134 -10.87 11.99 3.89
C MET A 134 -9.61 12.73 3.42
N TYR A 135 -8.62 12.00 2.95
CA TYR A 135 -7.39 12.57 2.41
C TYR A 135 -7.66 13.28 1.07
N GLY A 136 -8.29 12.60 0.11
CA GLY A 136 -8.50 13.12 -1.24
C GLY A 136 -9.52 14.26 -1.34
N THR A 137 -10.48 14.38 -0.38
CA THR A 137 -11.43 15.51 -0.32
C THR A 137 -11.13 16.50 0.78
N GLY A 138 -10.03 16.31 1.49
CA GLY A 138 -9.64 17.10 2.65
C GLY A 138 -9.51 18.58 2.33
N LYS A 139 -10.08 19.42 3.20
CA LYS A 139 -9.96 20.90 3.13
C LYS A 139 -9.72 21.44 4.52
N HIS A 140 -8.87 22.44 4.60
CA HIS A 140 -8.70 23.21 5.82
C HIS A 140 -9.16 24.66 5.58
N CYS A 141 -10.04 25.14 6.46
CA CYS A 141 -10.55 26.49 6.41
C CYS A 141 -9.95 27.33 7.54
N PHE A 142 -9.42 28.48 7.20
CA PHE A 142 -8.92 29.45 8.16
C PHE A 142 -10.07 30.34 8.71
N ALA A 143 -9.79 31.13 9.75
CA ALA A 143 -10.80 31.93 10.44
C ALA A 143 -11.55 32.95 9.55
N ASN A 144 -10.99 33.32 8.41
CA ASN A 144 -11.60 34.20 7.41
C ASN A 144 -12.50 33.46 6.40
N ASN A 145 -12.76 32.16 6.62
CA ASN A 145 -13.48 31.25 5.71
C ASN A 145 -12.77 30.95 4.38
N ASP A 146 -11.48 31.25 4.25
CA ASP A 146 -10.70 30.78 3.11
C ASP A 146 -10.37 29.30 3.31
N CYS A 147 -10.90 28.45 2.42
CA CYS A 147 -10.73 26.99 2.48
C CYS A 147 -9.80 26.53 1.35
N TYR A 148 -8.82 25.74 1.71
CA TYR A 148 -7.80 25.21 0.81
C TYR A 148 -7.81 23.68 0.86
N ASP A 149 -7.74 23.03 -0.30
CA ASP A 149 -7.48 21.60 -0.47
C ASP A 149 -5.99 21.35 -0.70
N LEU A 150 -5.64 20.10 -0.96
CA LEU A 150 -4.24 19.71 -1.16
C LEU A 150 -3.60 20.46 -2.31
N GLU A 151 -4.27 20.54 -3.47
CA GLU A 151 -3.73 21.20 -4.67
C GLU A 151 -3.45 22.69 -4.42
N ALA A 152 -4.38 23.38 -3.75
CA ALA A 152 -4.20 24.77 -3.38
C ALA A 152 -3.03 24.97 -2.40
N PHE A 153 -2.85 24.07 -1.42
CA PHE A 153 -1.70 24.11 -0.52
C PHE A 153 -0.39 23.79 -1.22
N GLU A 154 -0.35 22.80 -2.11
CA GLU A 154 0.84 22.49 -2.91
C GLU A 154 1.23 23.68 -3.79
N SER A 155 0.26 24.32 -4.44
CA SER A 155 0.52 25.51 -5.23
C SER A 155 1.17 26.63 -4.42
N ILE A 156 0.79 26.83 -3.15
CA ILE A 156 1.44 27.78 -2.25
C ILE A 156 2.88 27.34 -1.95
N ILE A 157 3.08 26.09 -1.57
CA ILE A 157 4.41 25.54 -1.25
C ILE A 157 5.36 25.65 -2.46
N ASP A 158 4.88 25.43 -3.66
CA ASP A 158 5.69 25.48 -4.87
C ASP A 158 6.05 26.91 -5.29
N ASN A 159 5.13 27.85 -5.13
CA ASN A 159 5.28 29.18 -5.74
C ASN A 159 5.57 30.29 -4.75
N SER A 160 5.15 30.17 -3.48
CA SER A 160 5.42 31.20 -2.50
C SER A 160 6.87 31.17 -2.01
N ARG A 161 7.35 32.36 -1.62
CA ARG A 161 8.64 32.57 -0.92
C ARG A 161 8.45 33.33 0.39
N ASP A 162 7.20 33.52 0.82
CA ASP A 162 6.88 34.07 2.14
C ASP A 162 6.87 32.94 3.19
N PRO A 163 7.82 32.90 4.15
CA PRO A 163 7.90 31.83 5.11
C PRO A 163 6.68 31.73 6.02
N ALA A 164 5.95 32.81 6.27
CA ALA A 164 4.73 32.78 7.06
C ALA A 164 3.56 32.16 6.29
N GLU A 165 3.44 32.41 5.00
CA GLU A 165 2.47 31.80 4.11
C GLU A 165 2.76 30.31 3.92
N LEU A 166 4.03 29.96 3.69
CA LEU A 166 4.50 28.57 3.60
C LEU A 166 4.18 27.77 4.87
N LEU A 167 4.46 28.34 6.06
CA LEU A 167 4.14 27.71 7.33
C LEU A 167 2.62 27.49 7.49
N LYS A 168 1.84 28.51 7.15
CA LYS A 168 0.37 28.45 7.21
C LYS A 168 -0.18 27.33 6.30
N ALA A 169 0.35 27.21 5.09
CA ALA A 169 -0.05 26.14 4.16
C ALA A 169 0.35 24.77 4.70
N TRP A 170 1.57 24.60 5.19
CA TRP A 170 2.08 23.35 5.73
C TRP A 170 1.31 22.88 6.96
N GLU A 171 1.02 23.77 7.92
CA GLU A 171 0.21 23.46 9.11
C GLU A 171 -1.26 23.21 8.76
N GLY A 172 -1.81 23.98 7.83
CA GLY A 172 -3.19 23.83 7.37
C GLY A 172 -3.46 22.43 6.85
N TRP A 173 -2.59 21.89 6.00
CA TRP A 173 -2.72 20.54 5.49
C TRP A 173 -2.61 19.47 6.60
N ARG A 174 -1.67 19.62 7.56
CA ARG A 174 -1.52 18.67 8.68
C ARG A 174 -2.76 18.58 9.58
N ASN A 175 -3.60 19.62 9.60
CA ASN A 175 -4.85 19.56 10.36
C ASN A 175 -5.88 18.59 9.76
N ILE A 176 -5.79 18.29 8.45
CA ILE A 176 -6.66 17.32 7.77
C ILE A 176 -6.37 15.90 8.27
N GLY A 177 -5.11 15.56 8.53
CA GLY A 177 -4.74 14.23 9.02
C GLY A 177 -5.11 13.94 10.49
N LYS A 178 -5.33 14.96 11.31
CA LYS A 178 -5.61 14.76 12.74
C LYS A 178 -6.82 13.87 13.03
N PRO A 179 -7.99 14.06 12.40
CA PRO A 179 -9.16 13.22 12.64
C PRO A 179 -9.04 11.80 12.07
N MET A 180 -8.04 11.53 11.22
CA MET A 180 -7.81 10.21 10.62
C MET A 180 -7.11 9.23 11.57
N LYS A 181 -6.46 9.75 12.63
CA LYS A 181 -5.55 8.97 13.49
C LYS A 181 -6.21 7.73 14.10
N ASP A 182 -7.40 7.86 14.67
CA ASP A 182 -8.03 6.75 15.39
C ASP A 182 -8.48 5.63 14.43
N MET A 183 -8.95 6.00 13.24
CA MET A 183 -9.25 5.03 12.18
C MET A 183 -7.99 4.33 11.67
N TYR A 184 -6.89 5.06 11.51
CA TYR A 184 -5.62 4.47 11.11
C TYR A 184 -5.10 3.49 12.15
N LEU A 185 -5.17 3.84 13.45
CA LEU A 185 -4.80 2.92 14.54
C LEU A 185 -5.66 1.66 14.51
N ARG A 186 -6.98 1.81 14.31
CA ARG A 186 -7.88 0.65 14.21
C ARG A 186 -7.55 -0.24 13.02
N MET A 187 -7.23 0.33 11.87
CA MET A 187 -6.76 -0.40 10.70
C MET A 187 -5.50 -1.21 10.98
N VAL A 188 -4.51 -0.62 11.68
CA VAL A 188 -3.28 -1.31 12.10
C VAL A 188 -3.56 -2.45 13.07
N GLU A 189 -4.48 -2.27 14.04
CA GLU A 189 -4.89 -3.34 14.95
C GLU A 189 -5.46 -4.56 14.21
N ILE A 190 -6.39 -4.33 13.25
CA ILE A 190 -6.98 -5.41 12.45
C ILE A 190 -5.90 -6.04 11.55
N GLY A 191 -5.03 -5.22 10.94
CA GLY A 191 -3.94 -5.70 10.12
C GLY A 191 -2.96 -6.60 10.87
N ASN A 192 -2.58 -6.23 12.10
CA ASN A 192 -1.74 -7.08 12.96
C ASN A 192 -2.42 -8.40 13.31
N GLN A 193 -3.72 -8.40 13.61
CA GLN A 193 -4.46 -9.65 13.84
C GLN A 193 -4.44 -10.53 12.59
N GLY A 194 -4.65 -9.92 11.39
CA GLY A 194 -4.59 -10.65 10.12
C GLY A 194 -3.20 -11.23 9.84
N ALA A 195 -2.13 -10.48 10.12
CA ALA A 195 -0.76 -10.96 10.00
C ALA A 195 -0.47 -12.13 10.95
N ASN A 196 -0.94 -12.06 12.21
CA ASN A 196 -0.79 -13.15 13.15
C ASN A 196 -1.54 -14.42 12.69
N ASP A 197 -2.73 -14.29 12.13
CA ASP A 197 -3.50 -15.42 11.57
C ASP A 197 -2.79 -16.09 10.38
N LEU A 198 -1.91 -15.35 9.69
CA LEU A 198 -1.06 -15.86 8.61
C LEU A 198 0.28 -16.43 9.11
N GLY A 199 0.55 -16.37 10.42
CA GLY A 199 1.75 -16.92 11.05
C GLY A 199 2.92 -15.94 11.20
N TYR A 200 2.69 -14.65 11.01
CA TYR A 200 3.68 -13.58 11.21
C TYR A 200 3.52 -12.94 12.60
N ASP A 201 4.57 -12.39 13.17
CA ASP A 201 4.53 -11.69 14.48
C ASP A 201 3.77 -10.36 14.42
N GLY A 202 3.47 -9.88 13.21
CA GLY A 202 2.71 -8.67 12.94
C GLY A 202 2.95 -8.16 11.52
N LEU A 203 2.43 -6.96 11.24
CA LEU A 203 2.55 -6.35 9.91
C LEU A 203 4.01 -6.14 9.47
N THR A 204 4.88 -5.75 10.40
CA THR A 204 6.30 -5.53 10.09
C THR A 204 6.97 -6.80 9.59
N ASP A 205 6.77 -7.93 10.29
CA ASP A 205 7.31 -9.22 9.90
C ASP A 205 6.74 -9.68 8.55
N LEU A 206 5.43 -9.53 8.36
CA LEU A 206 4.78 -9.81 7.07
C LEU A 206 5.38 -8.97 5.93
N TRP A 207 5.62 -7.68 6.13
CA TRP A 207 6.16 -6.81 5.09
C TRP A 207 7.61 -7.15 4.76
N PHE A 208 8.44 -7.45 5.75
CA PHE A 208 9.81 -7.92 5.51
C PHE A 208 9.86 -9.26 4.76
N SER A 209 8.88 -10.14 4.97
CA SER A 209 8.82 -11.42 4.25
C SER A 209 8.65 -11.30 2.73
N GLN A 210 8.34 -10.11 2.22
CA GLN A 210 8.22 -9.83 0.78
C GLN A 210 9.57 -9.57 0.11
N TYR A 211 10.63 -9.31 0.89
CA TYR A 211 11.99 -9.16 0.36
C TYR A 211 12.66 -10.53 0.21
N ASP A 212 13.59 -10.64 -0.75
CA ASP A 212 14.35 -11.86 -1.00
C ASP A 212 15.56 -12.01 -0.04
N MET A 213 15.44 -11.47 1.19
CA MET A 213 16.45 -11.59 2.24
C MET A 213 15.80 -11.56 3.63
N PRO A 214 16.46 -12.12 4.67
CA PRO A 214 15.99 -11.99 6.06
C PRO A 214 15.88 -10.55 6.51
N ALA A 215 14.96 -10.26 7.45
CA ALA A 215 14.69 -8.90 7.94
C ALA A 215 15.94 -8.23 8.53
N ASP A 216 16.73 -8.95 9.32
CA ASP A 216 17.96 -8.42 9.92
C ASP A 216 19.01 -8.08 8.86
N ASP A 217 19.20 -8.95 7.85
CA ASP A 217 20.11 -8.69 6.73
C ASP A 217 19.66 -7.46 5.91
N PHE A 218 18.34 -7.27 5.74
CA PHE A 218 17.78 -6.10 5.06
C PHE A 218 18.04 -4.81 5.84
N LEU A 219 17.90 -4.84 7.17
CA LEU A 219 18.20 -3.70 8.02
C LEU A 219 19.68 -3.36 8.00
N ASP A 220 20.55 -4.35 8.12
CA ASP A 220 22.00 -4.16 8.03
C ASP A 220 22.42 -3.57 6.67
N GLU A 221 21.79 -4.03 5.58
CA GLU A 221 22.07 -3.50 4.24
C GLU A 221 21.56 -2.06 4.07
N THR A 222 20.41 -1.71 4.63
CA THR A 222 19.92 -0.32 4.59
C THR A 222 20.80 0.62 5.41
N ASP A 223 21.30 0.17 6.57
CA ASP A 223 22.23 0.93 7.39
C ASP A 223 23.57 1.11 6.67
N ARG A 224 24.09 0.07 6.03
CA ARG A 224 25.29 0.15 5.20
C ARG A 224 25.16 1.18 4.07
N VAL A 225 24.06 1.13 3.33
CA VAL A 225 23.77 2.09 2.24
C VAL A 225 23.65 3.51 2.78
N TRP A 226 23.00 3.68 3.92
CA TRP A 226 22.88 4.99 4.57
C TRP A 226 24.26 5.55 4.95
N ASP A 227 25.11 4.76 5.56
CA ASP A 227 26.46 5.19 5.96
C ASP A 227 27.31 5.61 4.76
N GLU A 228 27.17 4.93 3.61
CA GLU A 228 27.87 5.30 2.37
C GLU A 228 27.31 6.59 1.74
N LEU A 229 26.00 6.83 1.82
CA LEU A 229 25.37 8.03 1.25
C LEU A 229 25.41 9.25 2.18
N LYS A 230 25.52 9.02 3.49
CA LYS A 230 25.45 10.06 4.50
C LYS A 230 26.41 11.25 4.26
N PRO A 231 27.68 11.06 3.87
CA PRO A 231 28.57 12.20 3.61
C PRO A 231 28.08 13.13 2.49
N LEU A 232 27.49 12.56 1.42
CA LEU A 232 26.89 13.34 0.34
C LEU A 232 25.62 14.08 0.84
N TYR A 233 24.78 13.38 1.58
CA TYR A 233 23.57 13.95 2.16
C TYR A 233 23.87 15.11 3.12
N ASP A 234 24.86 14.94 4.01
CA ASP A 234 25.29 15.97 4.95
C ASP A 234 25.85 17.21 4.22
N ALA A 235 26.61 17.03 3.15
CA ALA A 235 27.15 18.11 2.34
C ALA A 235 26.03 18.88 1.61
N LEU A 236 25.07 18.14 1.01
CA LEU A 236 23.89 18.72 0.38
C LEU A 236 23.05 19.52 1.40
N HIS A 237 22.78 18.91 2.55
CA HIS A 237 22.01 19.55 3.62
C HIS A 237 22.69 20.82 4.16
N CYS A 238 24.02 20.82 4.26
CA CYS A 238 24.79 21.97 4.68
C CYS A 238 24.66 23.12 3.67
N HIS A 239 24.83 22.82 2.37
CA HIS A 239 24.68 23.81 1.30
C HIS A 239 23.28 24.41 1.26
N VAL A 240 22.24 23.53 1.23
CA VAL A 240 20.84 23.97 1.21
C VAL A 240 20.50 24.83 2.41
N ARG A 241 20.97 24.46 3.61
CA ARG A 241 20.81 25.26 4.82
C ARG A 241 21.40 26.67 4.68
N GLU A 242 22.61 26.77 4.16
CA GLU A 242 23.29 28.06 3.98
C GLU A 242 22.51 28.93 3.02
N GLU A 243 22.10 28.42 1.86
CA GLU A 243 21.37 29.21 0.87
C GLU A 243 19.98 29.61 1.35
N LEU A 244 19.24 28.73 2.01
CA LEU A 244 17.93 29.06 2.60
C LEU A 244 18.07 30.04 3.78
N SER A 245 19.11 29.94 4.61
CA SER A 245 19.37 30.87 5.69
C SER A 245 19.73 32.28 5.13
N ASN A 246 20.48 32.33 4.03
CA ASN A 246 20.78 33.59 3.34
C ASN A 246 19.53 34.20 2.69
N HIS A 247 18.59 33.40 2.24
CA HIS A 247 17.36 33.87 1.59
C HIS A 247 16.29 34.32 2.60
N TYR A 248 16.02 33.48 3.63
CA TYR A 248 14.93 33.70 4.58
C TYR A 248 15.36 34.40 5.90
N GLY A 249 16.67 34.42 6.20
CA GLY A 249 17.19 34.90 7.49
C GLY A 249 17.35 33.76 8.52
N GLU A 250 18.25 34.01 9.50
CA GLU A 250 18.56 33.02 10.54
C GLU A 250 17.38 32.76 11.52
N GLU A 251 16.45 33.69 11.60
CA GLU A 251 15.22 33.56 12.40
C GLU A 251 14.25 32.54 11.82
N VAL A 252 14.28 32.32 10.50
CA VAL A 252 13.47 31.30 9.82
C VAL A 252 14.25 29.99 9.64
N VAL A 253 15.50 30.12 9.13
CA VAL A 253 16.38 28.97 8.87
C VAL A 253 17.67 29.14 9.65
N SER A 254 17.74 28.51 10.83
CA SER A 254 18.94 28.50 11.66
C SER A 254 20.12 27.86 10.95
N LYS A 255 21.34 28.39 11.17
CA LYS A 255 22.58 27.77 10.66
C LYS A 255 22.92 26.43 11.27
N THR A 256 22.21 26.00 12.30
CA THR A 256 22.41 24.71 12.99
C THR A 256 21.06 24.04 13.27
N GLY A 257 21.08 22.74 13.49
CA GLY A 257 19.87 21.98 13.81
C GLY A 257 19.08 21.53 12.58
N ASN A 258 17.79 21.26 12.71
CA ASN A 258 16.94 20.78 11.63
C ASN A 258 16.51 21.93 10.70
N LEU A 259 16.30 21.63 9.42
CA LEU A 259 15.66 22.55 8.49
C LEU A 259 14.15 22.58 8.70
N PRO A 260 13.50 23.75 8.70
CA PRO A 260 12.05 23.83 8.77
C PRO A 260 11.41 23.23 7.51
N ALA A 261 10.51 22.27 7.69
CA ALA A 261 9.92 21.51 6.58
C ALA A 261 9.14 22.38 5.59
N HIS A 262 8.52 23.48 6.07
CA HIS A 262 7.69 24.35 5.23
C HIS A 262 8.48 25.21 4.22
N VAL A 263 9.80 25.33 4.37
CA VAL A 263 10.68 26.06 3.42
C VAL A 263 11.61 25.12 2.66
N LEU A 264 11.53 23.81 2.87
CA LEU A 264 12.50 22.85 2.35
C LEU A 264 12.10 22.21 1.03
N GLY A 265 10.83 21.99 0.78
CA GLY A 265 10.44 21.22 -0.39
C GLY A 265 8.93 21.14 -0.55
N ASN A 266 8.48 20.07 -1.21
CA ASN A 266 7.06 19.84 -1.39
C ASN A 266 6.35 19.58 -0.05
N MET A 267 5.02 19.38 -0.08
CA MET A 267 4.18 19.22 1.10
C MET A 267 4.68 18.12 2.07
N TRP A 268 5.42 17.13 1.58
CA TRP A 268 5.98 16.01 2.37
C TRP A 268 7.48 16.15 2.65
N GLY A 269 8.15 17.20 2.15
CA GLY A 269 9.58 17.43 2.33
C GLY A 269 10.47 16.40 1.62
N GLN A 270 9.93 15.63 0.68
CA GLN A 270 10.63 14.53 -0.02
C GLN A 270 11.22 14.93 -1.38
N SER A 271 10.71 16.00 -1.98
CA SER A 271 11.23 16.59 -3.22
C SER A 271 11.55 18.06 -2.98
N TRP A 272 12.75 18.46 -3.37
CA TRP A 272 13.25 19.84 -3.20
C TRP A 272 13.32 20.62 -4.52
N SER A 273 12.65 20.12 -5.55
CA SER A 273 12.66 20.74 -6.89
C SER A 273 12.11 22.16 -6.90
N ASN A 274 11.12 22.46 -6.06
CA ASN A 274 10.51 23.77 -5.94
C ASN A 274 11.44 24.87 -5.36
N ILE A 275 12.53 24.49 -4.67
CA ILE A 275 13.54 25.44 -4.13
C ILE A 275 14.84 25.42 -4.95
N TYR A 276 14.87 24.74 -6.10
CA TYR A 276 16.09 24.61 -6.90
C TYR A 276 16.69 25.97 -7.28
N ASP A 277 15.89 26.96 -7.64
CA ASP A 277 16.28 28.33 -7.96
C ASP A 277 16.87 29.10 -6.78
N LEU A 278 16.55 28.75 -5.53
CA LEU A 278 17.11 29.34 -4.32
C LEU A 278 18.47 28.73 -3.97
N VAL A 279 18.68 27.45 -4.23
CA VAL A 279 19.88 26.72 -3.79
C VAL A 279 20.93 26.55 -4.90
N TYR A 280 20.54 26.68 -6.16
CA TYR A 280 21.45 26.59 -7.30
C TYR A 280 21.55 27.93 -8.05
N LYS A 281 22.71 28.59 -7.93
CA LYS A 281 22.98 29.82 -8.65
C LYS A 281 23.61 29.49 -10.00
N HIS A 282 22.84 29.68 -11.08
CA HIS A 282 23.37 29.54 -12.44
C HIS A 282 24.49 30.56 -12.68
N GLU A 283 25.72 30.11 -12.77
CA GLU A 283 26.79 30.91 -13.35
C GLU A 283 26.49 31.03 -14.86
N ASN A 284 25.80 32.11 -15.27
CA ASN A 284 25.71 32.68 -16.63
C ASN A 284 25.74 31.70 -17.85
N ASN A 285 25.30 30.50 -17.74
CA ASN A 285 25.16 29.61 -18.90
C ASN A 285 23.77 29.82 -19.54
N LYS A 286 23.75 30.54 -20.64
CA LYS A 286 22.57 30.86 -21.46
C LYS A 286 21.87 29.66 -22.11
N THR A 287 22.34 28.44 -21.86
CA THR A 287 21.84 27.23 -22.54
C THR A 287 20.60 26.64 -21.89
N ASP A 288 20.34 26.83 -20.60
CA ASP A 288 19.19 26.23 -19.91
C ASP A 288 17.90 27.06 -20.05
N SER A 289 18.00 28.33 -20.49
CA SER A 289 16.82 29.20 -20.67
C SER A 289 16.08 28.98 -22.00
N GLU A 290 16.67 28.22 -22.94
CA GLU A 290 16.10 28.04 -24.29
C GLU A 290 15.08 26.88 -24.37
N ILE A 291 15.11 25.91 -23.42
CA ILE A 291 14.17 24.78 -23.41
C ILE A 291 13.35 24.81 -22.12
N ASN A 292 12.37 25.69 -22.05
CA ASN A 292 11.38 25.67 -21.00
C ASN A 292 10.19 24.83 -21.45
N LEU A 293 10.17 23.54 -21.03
CA LEU A 293 9.11 22.59 -21.40
C LEU A 293 7.73 23.10 -20.98
N THR A 294 7.60 23.69 -19.82
CA THR A 294 6.33 24.25 -19.32
C THR A 294 5.80 25.33 -20.27
N LYS A 295 6.69 26.21 -20.76
CA LYS A 295 6.31 27.26 -21.70
C LYS A 295 5.93 26.66 -23.08
N ILE A 296 6.68 25.65 -23.51
CA ILE A 296 6.38 24.95 -24.77
C ILE A 296 5.03 24.21 -24.70
N LEU A 297 4.74 23.57 -23.57
CA LEU A 297 3.48 22.85 -23.35
C LEU A 297 2.29 23.81 -23.18
N ALA A 298 2.49 24.98 -22.54
CA ALA A 298 1.45 25.98 -22.40
C ALA A 298 1.01 26.63 -23.73
N GLU A 299 1.87 26.56 -24.77
CA GLU A 299 1.57 27.04 -26.12
C GLU A 299 0.92 25.94 -27.00
N LYS A 300 0.82 24.69 -26.52
CA LYS A 300 0.21 23.58 -27.23
C LYS A 300 -1.23 23.33 -26.77
N ASP A 301 -2.07 22.93 -27.71
CA ASP A 301 -3.41 22.45 -27.37
C ASP A 301 -3.31 21.10 -26.66
N ILE A 302 -4.14 20.88 -25.63
CA ILE A 302 -4.18 19.61 -24.87
C ILE A 302 -4.40 18.42 -25.81
N ASP A 303 -5.24 18.60 -26.85
CA ASP A 303 -5.51 17.56 -27.86
C ASP A 303 -4.29 17.19 -28.72
N GLU A 304 -3.27 18.09 -28.83
CA GLU A 304 -2.00 17.77 -29.50
C GLU A 304 -1.02 16.98 -28.60
N ILE A 305 -1.20 17.02 -27.28
CA ILE A 305 -0.35 16.32 -26.29
C ILE A 305 -0.82 14.88 -26.11
N GLU A 306 -2.12 14.62 -26.19
CA GLU A 306 -2.71 13.28 -26.04
C GLU A 306 -2.47 12.34 -27.24
N MET A 307 -1.97 12.86 -28.37
CA MET A 307 -1.73 12.05 -29.61
C MET A 307 -0.35 11.40 -29.68
N VAL A 308 0.40 11.30 -28.58
CA VAL A 308 1.68 10.58 -28.50
C VAL A 308 1.51 9.33 -27.62
N GLU A 309 0.72 8.37 -28.11
CA GLU A 309 0.77 6.98 -27.65
C GLU A 309 1.65 6.14 -28.60
#